data_8603a90897cbf5950d575b419088497e
#
_entry.id   8603a90897cbf5950d575b419088497e
#
_cell.length_a   1.000
_cell.length_b   1.000
_cell.length_c   1.000
_cell.angle_alpha   90.00
_cell.angle_beta   90.00
_cell.angle_gamma   90.00
#
_symmetry.space_group_name_H-M   'P 1'
#
loop_
_entity.id
_entity.type
_entity.pdbx_description
1 polymer ?
#
loop_
_entity_poly.entity_id
_entity_poly.type
_entity_poly.pdbx_seq_one_letter_code
_entity_poly.pdbx_strand_id
1 'polypeptide(L)'
;MRRGTALLLGLLMAASGCGPTVLDTTSVPALSASLEALREPMEPAERDRFDEALGYLVGEAVIVPESPDPAYARLVLQMYRPLNGLTADGITAEARRRRFGEVQAAIAAEEAGRAASEDARRQLAKFRLTTSRVYKRNRGMLEWPLIEFKAVNGTGSKVWLVHFRAALLKPEEEEPWLEEEFDQLLLDGLEPGAGDIWRIEPEKQEWIQLIDPHPDLQFTLEVMSLQGYRGKVLAQTDWGAIEAHRLALYRETLGLLRTTGTLVLDGPPRVRPRAQTARDDPPESG
;
A
#
# COMPACT_ATOMS: atom_id res chain seq x y z
N MET A 1 63.87 -56.45 -36.22
CA MET A 1 62.40 -56.50 -36.01
C MET A 1 62.11 -56.05 -34.60
N ARG A 2 61.69 -54.80 -34.42
CA ARG A 2 61.21 -54.28 -33.11
C ARG A 2 59.90 -53.51 -33.39
N ARG A 3 58.82 -54.06 -32.86
CA ARG A 3 57.47 -53.51 -32.89
C ARG A 3 57.33 -52.43 -31.83
N GLY A 4 57.11 -51.18 -32.24
CA GLY A 4 56.75 -50.08 -31.33
C GLY A 4 55.29 -50.04 -31.20
N THR A 5 54.80 -50.20 -29.98
CA THR A 5 53.40 -50.08 -29.58
C THR A 5 53.15 -48.60 -29.25
N ALA A 6 52.36 -47.86 -30.08
CA ALA A 6 51.93 -46.53 -29.80
C ALA A 6 50.73 -46.56 -28.83
N LEU A 7 50.94 -46.04 -27.64
CA LEU A 7 49.88 -45.83 -26.64
C LEU A 7 49.14 -44.52 -26.95
N LEU A 8 47.93 -44.62 -27.47
CA LEU A 8 47.03 -43.48 -27.65
C LEU A 8 46.40 -43.16 -26.27
N LEU A 9 46.92 -42.12 -25.63
CA LEU A 9 46.27 -41.53 -24.45
C LEU A 9 45.09 -40.69 -24.93
N GLY A 10 43.88 -41.22 -24.84
CA GLY A 10 42.66 -40.49 -25.06
C GLY A 10 42.41 -39.49 -23.94
N LEU A 11 42.62 -38.21 -24.23
CA LEU A 11 42.24 -37.09 -23.35
C LEU A 11 40.72 -36.94 -23.42
N LEU A 12 39.98 -37.52 -22.47
CA LEU A 12 38.58 -37.20 -22.22
C LEU A 12 38.52 -35.75 -21.68
N MET A 13 38.33 -34.80 -22.57
CA MET A 13 37.84 -33.46 -22.15
C MET A 13 36.42 -33.66 -21.64
N ALA A 14 36.23 -33.68 -20.34
CA ALA A 14 34.94 -33.44 -19.71
C ALA A 14 34.54 -32.02 -20.09
N ALA A 15 33.70 -31.87 -21.13
CA ALA A 15 33.00 -30.66 -21.41
C ALA A 15 32.05 -30.41 -20.22
N SER A 16 32.57 -29.72 -19.20
CA SER A 16 31.74 -29.10 -18.16
C SER A 16 30.74 -28.21 -18.89
N GLY A 17 29.50 -28.65 -18.94
CA GLY A 17 28.41 -27.90 -19.56
C GLY A 17 28.29 -26.55 -18.85
N CYS A 18 28.85 -25.54 -19.48
CA CYS A 18 28.70 -24.14 -19.06
C CYS A 18 27.27 -23.66 -19.42
N GLY A 19 26.26 -24.30 -18.84
CA GLY A 19 24.90 -23.76 -18.85
C GLY A 19 24.79 -22.65 -17.81
N PRO A 20 23.89 -21.70 -17.99
CA PRO A 20 23.66 -20.69 -16.97
C PRO A 20 23.23 -21.36 -15.66
N THR A 21 23.75 -20.87 -14.53
CA THR A 21 23.31 -21.30 -13.18
C THR A 21 21.83 -20.95 -13.02
N VAL A 22 21.02 -21.94 -12.65
CA VAL A 22 19.58 -21.80 -12.46
C VAL A 22 19.16 -22.30 -11.10
N LEU A 23 18.05 -21.78 -10.59
CA LEU A 23 17.45 -22.20 -9.34
C LEU A 23 16.89 -23.62 -9.47
N ASP A 24 17.28 -24.51 -8.54
CA ASP A 24 16.78 -25.89 -8.45
C ASP A 24 15.92 -26.07 -7.20
N THR A 25 14.64 -26.31 -7.38
CA THR A 25 13.65 -26.50 -6.30
C THR A 25 13.23 -27.95 -6.12
N THR A 26 14.02 -28.92 -6.60
CA THR A 26 13.71 -30.36 -6.50
C THR A 26 13.82 -30.87 -5.07
N SER A 27 14.68 -30.28 -4.26
CA SER A 27 14.87 -30.60 -2.84
C SER A 27 15.42 -29.39 -2.09
N VAL A 28 15.30 -29.36 -0.75
CA VAL A 28 15.86 -28.28 0.06
C VAL A 28 17.38 -28.16 -0.09
N PRO A 29 18.18 -29.26 -0.07
CA PRO A 29 19.61 -29.16 -0.35
C PRO A 29 19.93 -28.62 -1.74
N ALA A 30 19.21 -29.03 -2.79
CA ALA A 30 19.41 -28.54 -4.15
C ALA A 30 19.07 -27.03 -4.24
N LEU A 31 17.96 -26.59 -3.61
CA LEU A 31 17.57 -25.18 -3.49
C LEU A 31 18.68 -24.36 -2.83
N SER A 32 19.18 -24.80 -1.66
CA SER A 32 20.24 -24.09 -0.94
C SER A 32 21.52 -23.98 -1.78
N ALA A 33 21.97 -25.09 -2.36
CA ALA A 33 23.17 -25.11 -3.20
C ALA A 33 23.02 -24.21 -4.46
N SER A 34 21.85 -24.22 -5.10
CA SER A 34 21.62 -23.40 -6.28
C SER A 34 21.51 -21.91 -5.94
N LEU A 35 20.93 -21.55 -4.79
CA LEU A 35 20.91 -20.16 -4.31
C LEU A 35 22.31 -19.62 -4.04
N GLU A 36 23.18 -20.42 -3.40
CA GLU A 36 24.56 -20.02 -3.19
C GLU A 36 25.33 -19.88 -4.52
N ALA A 37 25.17 -20.83 -5.43
CA ALA A 37 25.80 -20.78 -6.74
C ALA A 37 25.33 -19.58 -7.60
N LEU A 38 24.08 -19.13 -7.42
CA LEU A 38 23.57 -17.90 -8.06
C LEU A 38 24.20 -16.65 -7.45
N ARG A 39 24.45 -16.63 -6.12
CA ARG A 39 25.00 -15.47 -5.40
C ARG A 39 26.52 -15.33 -5.51
N GLU A 40 27.24 -16.45 -5.68
CA GLU A 40 28.71 -16.48 -5.66
C GLU A 40 29.35 -15.49 -6.66
N PRO A 41 28.89 -15.38 -7.93
CA PRO A 41 29.50 -14.49 -8.91
C PRO A 41 29.08 -13.02 -8.75
N MET A 42 28.16 -12.69 -7.84
CA MET A 42 27.58 -11.35 -7.74
C MET A 42 28.44 -10.40 -6.90
N GLU A 43 28.55 -9.16 -7.34
CA GLU A 43 29.03 -8.07 -6.52
C GLU A 43 28.03 -7.77 -5.38
N PRO A 44 28.48 -7.18 -4.24
CA PRO A 44 27.60 -6.96 -3.08
C PRO A 44 26.28 -6.25 -3.41
N ALA A 45 26.33 -5.16 -4.15
CA ALA A 45 25.13 -4.41 -4.54
C ALA A 45 24.20 -5.15 -5.50
N GLU A 46 24.72 -6.10 -6.26
CA GLU A 46 23.92 -6.98 -7.12
C GLU A 46 23.26 -8.08 -6.31
N ARG A 47 23.99 -8.63 -5.34
CA ARG A 47 23.47 -9.62 -4.39
C ARG A 47 22.32 -9.05 -3.57
N ASP A 48 22.48 -7.85 -3.04
CA ASP A 48 21.41 -7.17 -2.28
C ASP A 48 20.14 -7.03 -3.11
N ARG A 49 20.27 -6.60 -4.36
CA ARG A 49 19.11 -6.49 -5.30
C ARG A 49 18.49 -7.83 -5.64
N PHE A 50 19.29 -8.88 -5.79
CA PHE A 50 18.80 -10.23 -6.03
C PHE A 50 18.05 -10.77 -4.80
N ASP A 51 18.60 -10.59 -3.60
CA ASP A 51 17.99 -11.05 -2.36
C ASP A 51 16.68 -10.28 -2.06
N GLU A 52 16.65 -8.98 -2.34
CA GLU A 52 15.45 -8.16 -2.30
C GLU A 52 14.36 -8.69 -3.27
N ALA A 53 14.73 -8.97 -4.51
CA ALA A 53 13.83 -9.53 -5.52
C ALA A 53 13.28 -10.91 -5.10
N LEU A 54 14.17 -11.75 -4.58
CA LEU A 54 13.82 -13.08 -4.10
C LEU A 54 12.86 -12.99 -2.90
N GLY A 55 13.20 -12.16 -1.90
CA GLY A 55 12.36 -11.90 -0.72
C GLY A 55 10.96 -11.42 -1.11
N TYR A 56 10.87 -10.52 -2.07
CA TYR A 56 9.57 -10.05 -2.60
C TYR A 56 8.75 -11.20 -3.23
N LEU A 57 9.38 -12.11 -3.97
CA LEU A 57 8.68 -13.21 -4.66
C LEU A 57 8.21 -14.32 -3.73
N VAL A 58 9.00 -14.64 -2.69
CA VAL A 58 8.73 -15.76 -1.79
C VAL A 58 8.29 -15.33 -0.38
N GLY A 59 8.37 -14.04 -0.04
CA GLY A 59 8.12 -13.48 1.29
C GLY A 59 9.41 -13.41 2.12
N GLU A 60 9.51 -12.39 2.98
CA GLU A 60 10.72 -12.09 3.77
C GLU A 60 11.12 -13.17 4.78
N ALA A 61 10.26 -14.14 5.07
CA ALA A 61 10.39 -15.05 6.19
C ALA A 61 11.00 -16.43 5.84
N VAL A 62 11.41 -16.67 4.59
CA VAL A 62 11.87 -18.02 4.25
C VAL A 62 13.38 -18.13 4.34
N ILE A 63 13.88 -18.20 5.58
CA ILE A 63 15.20 -18.75 5.86
C ILE A 63 15.09 -20.26 5.62
N VAL A 64 15.87 -20.79 4.67
CA VAL A 64 15.96 -22.23 4.43
C VAL A 64 16.85 -22.81 5.56
N PRO A 65 16.29 -23.49 6.56
CA PRO A 65 17.11 -24.06 7.63
C PRO A 65 17.92 -25.25 7.11
N GLU A 66 19.07 -25.51 7.71
CA GLU A 66 19.93 -26.62 7.31
C GLU A 66 19.27 -28.00 7.42
N SER A 67 18.32 -28.14 8.36
CA SER A 67 17.56 -29.38 8.55
C SER A 67 16.10 -29.07 8.93
N PRO A 68 15.24 -28.70 7.98
CA PRO A 68 13.85 -28.43 8.24
C PRO A 68 13.07 -29.71 8.52
N ASP A 69 12.02 -29.61 9.37
CA ASP A 69 11.05 -30.68 9.45
C ASP A 69 10.36 -30.91 8.08
N PRO A 70 9.81 -32.12 7.83
CA PRO A 70 9.27 -32.45 6.50
C PRO A 70 8.09 -31.58 6.06
N ALA A 71 7.32 -30.98 6.99
CA ALA A 71 6.19 -30.11 6.66
C ALA A 71 6.72 -28.74 6.23
N TYR A 72 7.68 -28.20 6.96
CA TYR A 72 8.33 -26.94 6.63
C TYR A 72 9.11 -27.03 5.31
N ALA A 73 9.84 -28.15 5.08
CA ALA A 73 10.53 -28.39 3.83
C ALA A 73 9.59 -28.35 2.61
N ARG A 74 8.42 -28.97 2.71
CA ARG A 74 7.39 -28.92 1.66
C ARG A 74 6.87 -27.51 1.41
N LEU A 75 6.62 -26.74 2.47
CA LEU A 75 6.17 -25.36 2.36
C LEU A 75 7.20 -24.51 1.62
N VAL A 76 8.47 -24.59 2.04
CA VAL A 76 9.58 -23.87 1.39
C VAL A 76 9.63 -24.21 -0.11
N LEU A 77 9.69 -25.48 -0.45
CA LEU A 77 9.75 -25.89 -1.86
C LEU A 77 8.52 -25.45 -2.67
N GLN A 78 7.34 -25.44 -2.06
CA GLN A 78 6.13 -24.94 -2.70
C GLN A 78 6.22 -23.44 -3.01
N MET A 79 6.80 -22.63 -2.11
CA MET A 79 6.98 -21.19 -2.31
C MET A 79 7.98 -20.89 -3.44
N TYR A 80 9.09 -21.64 -3.49
CA TYR A 80 10.13 -21.48 -4.52
C TYR A 80 9.80 -22.13 -5.86
N ARG A 81 8.86 -23.08 -5.90
CA ARG A 81 8.50 -23.84 -7.12
C ARG A 81 8.24 -22.99 -8.37
N PRO A 82 7.55 -21.82 -8.27
CA PRO A 82 7.33 -20.96 -9.44
C PRO A 82 8.61 -20.38 -10.06
N LEU A 83 9.71 -20.40 -9.31
CA LEU A 83 11.01 -19.85 -9.71
C LEU A 83 11.98 -20.93 -10.23
N ASN A 84 11.56 -22.19 -10.24
CA ASN A 84 12.40 -23.29 -10.68
C ASN A 84 12.92 -23.08 -12.10
N GLY A 85 14.21 -23.29 -12.31
CA GLY A 85 14.85 -23.12 -13.61
C GLY A 85 15.14 -21.66 -14.01
N LEU A 86 14.81 -20.68 -13.19
CA LEU A 86 15.17 -19.28 -13.44
C LEU A 86 16.63 -19.00 -13.09
N THR A 87 17.28 -18.17 -13.87
CA THR A 87 18.57 -17.53 -13.55
C THR A 87 18.33 -16.37 -12.57
N ALA A 88 19.39 -15.79 -12.04
CA ALA A 88 19.33 -14.59 -11.20
C ALA A 88 18.62 -13.43 -11.90
N ASP A 89 18.96 -13.16 -13.16
CA ASP A 89 18.29 -12.16 -13.99
C ASP A 89 16.80 -12.50 -14.20
N GLY A 90 16.50 -13.79 -14.41
CA GLY A 90 15.14 -14.28 -14.54
C GLY A 90 14.29 -14.03 -13.29
N ILE A 91 14.85 -14.26 -12.10
CA ILE A 91 14.21 -13.99 -10.81
C ILE A 91 13.96 -12.49 -10.64
N THR A 92 14.97 -11.67 -10.90
CA THR A 92 14.84 -10.21 -10.82
C THR A 92 13.82 -9.66 -11.81
N ALA A 93 13.81 -10.19 -13.05
CA ALA A 93 12.83 -9.80 -14.07
C ALA A 93 11.40 -10.20 -13.68
N GLU A 94 11.22 -11.39 -13.08
CA GLU A 94 9.93 -11.86 -12.59
C GLU A 94 9.41 -10.99 -11.44
N ALA A 95 10.28 -10.62 -10.50
CA ALA A 95 9.93 -9.72 -9.41
C ALA A 95 9.45 -8.36 -9.95
N ARG A 96 10.19 -7.78 -10.90
CA ARG A 96 9.80 -6.52 -11.57
C ARG A 96 8.46 -6.65 -12.28
N ARG A 97 8.25 -7.73 -13.00
CA ARG A 97 7.00 -7.97 -13.75
C ARG A 97 5.81 -8.02 -12.80
N ARG A 98 5.92 -8.75 -11.67
CA ARG A 98 4.86 -8.83 -10.67
C ARG A 98 4.60 -7.49 -10.02
N ARG A 99 5.65 -6.81 -9.54
CA ARG A 99 5.51 -5.50 -8.92
C ARG A 99 4.87 -4.48 -9.85
N PHE A 100 5.30 -4.45 -11.09
CA PHE A 100 4.70 -3.59 -12.12
C PHE A 100 3.20 -3.87 -12.30
N GLY A 101 2.82 -5.14 -12.40
CA GLY A 101 1.42 -5.56 -12.51
C GLY A 101 0.59 -5.17 -11.29
N GLU A 102 1.12 -5.34 -10.07
CA GLU A 102 0.44 -4.95 -8.82
C GLU A 102 0.21 -3.44 -8.76
N VAL A 103 1.23 -2.64 -9.05
CA VAL A 103 1.11 -1.18 -9.05
C VAL A 103 0.12 -0.70 -10.12
N GLN A 104 0.13 -1.30 -11.31
CA GLN A 104 -0.87 -0.98 -12.34
C GLN A 104 -2.29 -1.35 -11.90
N ALA A 105 -2.46 -2.51 -11.27
CA ALA A 105 -3.76 -2.92 -10.75
C ALA A 105 -4.25 -1.98 -9.63
N ALA A 106 -3.36 -1.55 -8.75
CA ALA A 106 -3.67 -0.58 -7.71
C ALA A 106 -4.10 0.77 -8.29
N ILE A 107 -3.37 1.30 -9.28
CA ILE A 107 -3.76 2.53 -10.01
C ILE A 107 -5.15 2.37 -10.61
N ALA A 108 -5.40 1.27 -11.32
CA ALA A 108 -6.70 1.04 -11.97
C ALA A 108 -7.84 0.98 -10.94
N ALA A 109 -7.62 0.36 -9.79
CA ALA A 109 -8.61 0.28 -8.71
C ALA A 109 -8.93 1.67 -8.12
N GLU A 110 -7.91 2.50 -7.84
CA GLU A 110 -8.11 3.85 -7.34
C GLU A 110 -8.78 4.76 -8.39
N GLU A 111 -8.40 4.66 -9.67
CA GLU A 111 -9.04 5.41 -10.75
C GLU A 111 -10.51 5.02 -10.95
N ALA A 112 -10.83 3.73 -10.82
CA ALA A 112 -12.21 3.26 -10.86
C ALA A 112 -13.03 3.80 -9.67
N GLY A 113 -12.48 3.76 -8.46
CA GLY A 113 -13.10 4.35 -7.26
C GLY A 113 -13.32 5.85 -7.42
N ARG A 114 -12.34 6.57 -7.94
CA ARG A 114 -12.44 7.99 -8.27
C ARG A 114 -13.59 8.27 -9.23
N ALA A 115 -13.65 7.51 -10.33
CA ALA A 115 -14.69 7.68 -11.35
C ALA A 115 -16.08 7.40 -10.80
N ALA A 116 -16.25 6.32 -10.02
CA ALA A 116 -17.51 5.97 -9.39
C ALA A 116 -18.01 7.04 -8.40
N SER A 117 -17.07 7.75 -7.76
CA SER A 117 -17.37 8.78 -6.75
C SER A 117 -17.53 10.19 -7.33
N GLU A 118 -17.31 10.41 -8.61
CA GLU A 118 -17.21 11.75 -9.19
C GLU A 118 -18.47 12.58 -9.01
N ASP A 119 -19.65 12.01 -9.24
CA ASP A 119 -20.92 12.71 -9.09
C ASP A 119 -21.20 13.08 -7.63
N ALA A 120 -20.97 12.16 -6.72
CA ALA A 120 -21.10 12.39 -5.29
C ALA A 120 -20.15 13.51 -4.82
N ARG A 121 -18.90 13.46 -5.24
CA ARG A 121 -17.88 14.47 -4.92
C ARG A 121 -18.27 15.87 -5.45
N ARG A 122 -18.84 15.96 -6.65
CA ARG A 122 -19.37 17.23 -7.16
C ARG A 122 -20.52 17.79 -6.30
N GLN A 123 -21.36 16.93 -5.74
CA GLN A 123 -22.41 17.36 -4.82
C GLN A 123 -21.83 17.77 -3.46
N LEU A 124 -20.90 16.95 -2.89
CA LEU A 124 -20.22 17.25 -1.63
C LEU A 124 -19.42 18.55 -1.70
N ALA A 125 -18.77 18.85 -2.82
CA ALA A 125 -18.00 20.07 -3.03
C ALA A 125 -18.84 21.36 -2.96
N LYS A 126 -20.17 21.26 -3.06
CA LYS A 126 -21.06 22.41 -2.82
C LYS A 126 -21.14 22.76 -1.33
N PHE A 127 -20.88 21.82 -0.44
CA PHE A 127 -20.68 22.09 0.98
C PHE A 127 -19.21 22.42 1.21
N ARG A 128 -18.89 23.70 1.18
CA ARG A 128 -17.52 24.19 1.08
C ARG A 128 -16.90 24.38 2.45
N LEU A 129 -15.80 23.70 2.71
CA LEU A 129 -14.89 24.02 3.81
C LEU A 129 -14.03 25.21 3.38
N THR A 130 -14.17 26.36 4.07
CA THR A 130 -13.43 27.59 3.72
C THR A 130 -12.16 27.77 4.52
N THR A 131 -12.10 27.19 5.70
CA THR A 131 -10.91 27.07 6.55
C THR A 131 -10.98 25.78 7.31
N SER A 132 -9.83 25.12 7.50
CA SER A 132 -9.71 23.98 8.41
C SER A 132 -8.33 24.01 9.05
N ARG A 133 -8.26 23.75 10.33
CA ARG A 133 -6.99 23.65 11.07
C ARG A 133 -7.15 22.73 12.26
N VAL A 134 -6.06 22.10 12.62
CA VAL A 134 -5.94 21.32 13.86
C VAL A 134 -4.92 22.03 14.75
N TYR A 135 -5.23 22.14 16.05
CA TYR A 135 -4.36 22.78 17.02
C TYR A 135 -4.63 22.29 18.43
N LYS A 136 -3.70 22.53 19.36
CA LYS A 136 -3.87 22.21 20.78
C LYS A 136 -4.56 23.36 21.52
N ARG A 137 -5.49 23.01 22.35
CA ARG A 137 -6.17 23.91 23.28
C ARG A 137 -5.82 23.56 24.71
N ASN A 138 -5.35 24.53 25.48
CA ASN A 138 -5.09 24.33 26.91
C ASN A 138 -6.38 24.38 27.73
N ARG A 139 -6.63 23.35 28.52
CA ARG A 139 -7.68 23.28 29.52
C ARG A 139 -7.02 23.02 30.89
N GLY A 140 -6.58 24.10 31.58
CA GLY A 140 -5.80 24.00 32.81
C GLY A 140 -4.43 23.38 32.56
N MET A 141 -4.15 22.20 33.12
CA MET A 141 -2.88 21.48 32.92
C MET A 141 -2.91 20.45 31.77
N LEU A 142 -4.03 20.31 31.06
CA LEU A 142 -4.18 19.37 29.97
C LEU A 142 -4.28 20.09 28.64
N GLU A 143 -3.59 19.55 27.66
CA GLU A 143 -3.71 19.93 26.25
C GLU A 143 -4.71 19.02 25.55
N TRP A 144 -5.59 19.59 24.74
CA TRP A 144 -6.59 18.86 23.97
C TRP A 144 -6.46 19.19 22.49
N PRO A 145 -6.52 18.22 21.61
CA PRO A 145 -6.58 18.48 20.17
C PRO A 145 -7.93 19.09 19.83
N LEU A 146 -7.93 20.05 18.93
CA LEU A 146 -9.13 20.68 18.42
C LEU A 146 -9.05 20.84 16.92
N ILE A 147 -10.07 20.36 16.22
CA ILE A 147 -10.26 20.61 14.80
C ILE A 147 -11.26 21.74 14.67
N GLU A 148 -10.83 22.88 14.14
CA GLU A 148 -11.70 24.02 13.84
C GLU A 148 -11.84 24.16 12.33
N PHE A 149 -13.07 24.32 11.87
CA PHE A 149 -13.35 24.56 10.47
C PHE A 149 -14.56 25.47 10.29
N LYS A 150 -14.55 26.16 9.17
CA LYS A 150 -15.68 26.94 8.70
C LYS A 150 -16.25 26.32 7.42
N ALA A 151 -17.54 26.12 7.40
CA ALA A 151 -18.22 25.59 6.21
C ALA A 151 -19.38 26.48 5.77
N VAL A 152 -19.71 26.37 4.48
CA VAL A 152 -20.85 27.04 3.86
C VAL A 152 -21.65 26.01 3.08
N ASN A 153 -22.94 25.90 3.38
CA ASN A 153 -23.84 25.01 2.65
C ASN A 153 -24.23 25.65 1.29
N GLY A 154 -23.49 25.31 0.24
CA GLY A 154 -23.84 25.69 -1.14
C GLY A 154 -24.70 24.64 -1.85
N THR A 155 -25.27 23.66 -1.14
CA THR A 155 -26.21 22.70 -1.70
C THR A 155 -27.62 23.37 -1.84
N GLY A 156 -28.49 22.77 -2.64
CA GLY A 156 -29.88 23.22 -2.77
C GLY A 156 -30.82 22.71 -1.65
N SER A 157 -30.27 22.06 -0.61
CA SER A 157 -31.03 21.41 0.45
C SER A 157 -30.49 21.77 1.82
N LYS A 158 -31.38 21.80 2.83
CA LYS A 158 -30.99 21.94 4.22
C LYS A 158 -30.24 20.70 4.68
N VAL A 159 -29.06 20.88 5.27
CA VAL A 159 -28.19 19.82 5.76
C VAL A 159 -28.36 19.66 7.27
N TRP A 160 -28.58 18.44 7.74
CA TRP A 160 -28.78 18.10 9.15
C TRP A 160 -27.65 17.34 9.79
N LEU A 161 -26.94 16.53 8.99
CA LEU A 161 -25.79 15.77 9.46
C LEU A 161 -24.70 15.84 8.39
N VAL A 162 -23.48 16.04 8.82
CA VAL A 162 -22.28 16.00 7.98
C VAL A 162 -21.34 14.97 8.56
N HIS A 163 -20.95 14.01 7.74
CA HIS A 163 -19.90 13.06 8.06
C HIS A 163 -18.58 13.55 7.50
N PHE A 164 -17.58 13.67 8.35
CA PHE A 164 -16.26 14.14 8.02
C PHE A 164 -15.21 13.04 8.18
N ARG A 165 -14.14 13.15 7.42
CA ARG A 165 -12.91 12.41 7.63
C ARG A 165 -11.75 13.39 7.80
N ALA A 166 -11.04 13.29 8.93
CA ALA A 166 -9.82 14.03 9.19
C ALA A 166 -8.63 13.08 9.09
N ALA A 167 -7.53 13.53 8.49
CA ALA A 167 -6.32 12.73 8.41
C ALA A 167 -5.06 13.59 8.49
N LEU A 168 -3.97 12.98 8.99
CA LEU A 168 -2.61 13.47 8.87
C LEU A 168 -1.87 12.58 7.88
N LEU A 169 -1.48 13.16 6.75
CA LEU A 169 -0.78 12.48 5.67
C LEU A 169 0.69 12.84 5.70
N LYS A 170 1.54 11.86 5.43
CA LYS A 170 2.96 12.07 5.18
C LYS A 170 3.24 11.84 3.69
N PRO A 171 4.03 12.71 3.04
CA PRO A 171 4.21 12.66 1.59
C PRO A 171 4.67 11.33 1.03
N GLU A 172 5.52 10.60 1.77
CA GLU A 172 6.13 9.37 1.30
C GLU A 172 5.38 8.09 1.76
N GLU A 173 4.39 8.21 2.63
CA GLU A 173 3.68 7.06 3.21
C GLU A 173 2.29 6.87 2.58
N GLU A 174 1.94 5.63 2.26
CA GLU A 174 0.65 5.29 1.65
C GLU A 174 -0.51 5.42 2.63
N GLU A 175 -0.29 4.97 3.87
CA GLU A 175 -1.29 5.01 4.92
C GLU A 175 -1.17 6.33 5.69
N PRO A 176 -2.30 6.92 6.09
CA PRO A 176 -2.27 8.11 6.92
C PRO A 176 -1.65 7.78 8.29
N TRP A 177 -0.85 8.69 8.83
CA TRP A 177 -0.33 8.57 10.19
C TRP A 177 -1.44 8.54 11.22
N LEU A 178 -2.51 9.27 10.96
CA LEU A 178 -3.70 9.29 11.77
C LEU A 178 -4.91 9.58 10.89
N GLU A 179 -5.96 8.83 11.11
CA GLU A 179 -7.26 9.01 10.46
C GLU A 179 -8.37 8.86 11.50
N GLU A 180 -9.36 9.74 11.41
CA GLU A 180 -10.54 9.69 12.25
C GLU A 180 -11.76 10.21 11.48
N GLU A 181 -12.85 9.48 11.60
CA GLU A 181 -14.16 9.86 11.05
C GLU A 181 -15.07 10.32 12.18
N PHE A 182 -15.85 11.35 11.93
CA PHE A 182 -16.78 11.87 12.91
C PHE A 182 -18.01 12.50 12.25
N ASP A 183 -19.10 12.47 12.98
CA ASP A 183 -20.39 13.05 12.59
C ASP A 183 -20.62 14.40 13.27
N GLN A 184 -21.00 15.40 12.51
CA GLN A 184 -21.47 16.67 13.03
C GLN A 184 -22.98 16.82 12.81
N LEU A 185 -23.74 16.66 13.90
CA LEU A 185 -25.16 16.94 13.90
C LEU A 185 -25.40 18.46 13.98
N LEU A 186 -26.22 18.96 13.10
CA LEU A 186 -26.62 20.36 13.02
C LEU A 186 -28.07 20.48 13.60
N LEU A 187 -28.17 20.85 14.87
CA LEU A 187 -29.44 20.78 15.63
C LEU A 187 -30.64 21.49 14.92
N ASP A 188 -30.38 22.64 14.31
CA ASP A 188 -31.38 23.38 13.56
C ASP A 188 -31.28 23.17 12.04
N GLY A 189 -30.34 22.31 11.62
CA GLY A 189 -29.94 22.17 10.23
C GLY A 189 -29.29 23.44 9.67
N LEU A 190 -28.46 23.29 8.64
CA LEU A 190 -27.82 24.41 7.94
C LEU A 190 -28.56 24.68 6.63
N GLU A 191 -29.19 25.85 6.53
CA GLU A 191 -29.93 26.27 5.34
C GLU A 191 -29.00 26.46 4.12
N PRO A 192 -29.53 26.33 2.89
CA PRO A 192 -28.79 26.69 1.69
C PRO A 192 -28.25 28.13 1.76
N GLY A 193 -26.96 28.30 1.46
CA GLY A 193 -26.26 29.58 1.51
C GLY A 193 -25.76 29.99 2.91
N ALA A 194 -26.24 29.35 3.97
CA ALA A 194 -25.78 29.63 5.34
C ALA A 194 -24.38 29.02 5.59
N GLY A 195 -23.66 29.64 6.52
CA GLY A 195 -22.36 29.13 6.96
C GLY A 195 -22.20 29.25 8.47
N ASP A 196 -21.31 28.42 9.03
CA ASP A 196 -21.00 28.43 10.46
C ASP A 196 -19.56 27.98 10.71
N ILE A 197 -19.11 28.11 11.96
CA ILE A 197 -17.79 27.67 12.43
C ILE A 197 -18.00 26.59 13.48
N TRP A 198 -17.39 25.45 13.25
CA TRP A 198 -17.45 24.33 14.18
C TRP A 198 -16.09 24.03 14.79
N ARG A 199 -16.14 23.49 16.00
CA ARG A 199 -14.99 23.02 16.75
C ARG A 199 -15.30 21.64 17.28
N ILE A 200 -14.50 20.66 16.86
CA ILE A 200 -14.65 19.25 17.21
C ILE A 200 -13.43 18.82 18.00
N GLU A 201 -13.67 18.12 19.09
CA GLU A 201 -12.62 17.46 19.86
C GLU A 201 -12.49 16.03 19.33
N PRO A 202 -11.36 15.67 18.66
CA PRO A 202 -11.13 14.31 18.21
C PRO A 202 -11.11 13.34 19.42
N GLU A 203 -11.60 12.13 19.21
CA GLU A 203 -11.61 11.10 20.26
C GLU A 203 -10.26 10.45 20.45
N LYS A 204 -9.47 10.32 19.39
CA LYS A 204 -8.15 9.72 19.41
C LYS A 204 -7.13 10.65 20.06
N GLN A 205 -6.55 10.20 21.17
CA GLN A 205 -5.55 10.97 21.92
C GLN A 205 -4.25 11.17 21.15
N GLU A 206 -3.98 10.34 20.17
CA GLU A 206 -2.81 10.42 19.30
C GLU A 206 -2.70 11.77 18.58
N TRP A 207 -3.83 12.45 18.34
CA TRP A 207 -3.84 13.82 17.79
C TRP A 207 -2.99 14.78 18.63
N ILE A 208 -2.98 14.63 19.97
CA ILE A 208 -2.19 15.50 20.85
C ILE A 208 -0.69 15.38 20.58
N GLN A 209 -0.24 14.15 20.29
CA GLN A 209 1.19 13.89 20.10
C GLN A 209 1.68 14.33 18.72
N LEU A 210 0.81 14.37 17.72
CA LEU A 210 1.18 14.58 16.33
C LEU A 210 1.08 16.03 15.84
N ILE A 211 0.38 16.92 16.57
CA ILE A 211 0.16 18.30 16.13
C ILE A 211 1.43 19.17 16.15
N ASP A 212 2.36 18.97 17.10
CA ASP A 212 3.49 19.89 17.29
C ASP A 212 4.83 19.50 16.64
N PRO A 213 5.25 18.22 16.57
CA PRO A 213 6.63 17.93 16.20
C PRO A 213 6.85 17.53 14.74
N HIS A 214 5.82 17.49 13.90
CA HIS A 214 5.93 16.97 12.54
C HIS A 214 5.50 18.00 11.49
N PRO A 215 6.40 18.95 11.12
CA PRO A 215 6.06 20.00 10.15
C PRO A 215 5.82 19.48 8.73
N ASP A 216 6.19 18.25 8.45
CA ASP A 216 6.00 17.54 7.20
C ASP A 216 4.63 16.82 7.08
N LEU A 217 3.86 16.77 8.18
CA LEU A 217 2.52 16.20 8.14
C LEU A 217 1.51 17.18 7.54
N GLN A 218 0.76 16.72 6.55
CA GLN A 218 -0.31 17.46 5.93
C GLN A 218 -1.65 17.10 6.58
N PHE A 219 -2.28 18.08 7.23
CA PHE A 219 -3.64 17.94 7.73
C PHE A 219 -4.66 18.05 6.59
N THR A 220 -5.58 17.09 6.53
CA THR A 220 -6.74 17.10 5.63
C THR A 220 -8.02 16.96 6.43
N LEU A 221 -9.07 17.66 6.00
CA LEU A 221 -10.43 17.54 6.51
C LEU A 221 -11.36 17.52 5.32
N GLU A 222 -12.17 16.49 5.19
CA GLU A 222 -13.06 16.28 4.06
C GLU A 222 -14.46 15.96 4.48
N VAL A 223 -15.42 16.34 3.64
CA VAL A 223 -16.82 15.95 3.77
C VAL A 223 -17.04 14.66 3.01
N MET A 224 -17.37 13.59 3.72
CA MET A 224 -17.59 12.26 3.15
C MET A 224 -19.07 11.97 2.88
N SER A 225 -19.96 12.56 3.68
CA SER A 225 -21.40 12.41 3.48
C SER A 225 -22.17 13.65 3.96
N LEU A 226 -23.27 13.95 3.28
CA LEU A 226 -24.26 14.94 3.67
C LEU A 226 -25.62 14.27 3.80
N GLN A 227 -26.30 14.53 4.91
CA GLN A 227 -27.65 14.05 5.12
C GLN A 227 -28.61 15.21 5.36
N GLY A 228 -29.76 15.10 4.72
CA GLY A 228 -30.91 15.99 4.91
C GLY A 228 -31.81 15.52 6.04
N TYR A 229 -33.01 16.05 6.06
CA TYR A 229 -34.03 15.73 7.06
C TYR A 229 -34.32 14.21 7.11
N ARG A 230 -34.43 13.66 8.32
CA ARG A 230 -34.69 12.23 8.59
C ARG A 230 -33.64 11.28 8.01
N GLY A 231 -32.40 11.71 7.96
CA GLY A 231 -31.30 10.85 7.48
C GLY A 231 -31.26 10.60 5.98
N LYS A 232 -32.04 11.37 5.18
CA LYS A 232 -31.98 11.26 3.73
C LYS A 232 -30.58 11.61 3.23
N VAL A 233 -29.86 10.64 2.66
CA VAL A 233 -28.55 10.86 2.06
C VAL A 233 -28.70 11.82 0.85
N LEU A 234 -27.99 12.93 0.89
CA LEU A 234 -27.91 13.91 -0.20
C LEU A 234 -26.74 13.63 -1.13
N ALA A 235 -25.60 13.26 -0.55
CA ALA A 235 -24.40 12.80 -1.26
C ALA A 235 -23.52 12.02 -0.29
N GLN A 236 -22.77 11.04 -0.82
CA GLN A 236 -21.82 10.23 -0.05
C GLN A 236 -20.72 9.69 -0.95
N THR A 237 -19.49 9.66 -0.45
CA THR A 237 -18.32 9.09 -1.14
C THR A 237 -17.43 8.37 -0.15
N ASP A 238 -16.69 7.36 -0.64
CA ASP A 238 -15.59 6.72 0.08
C ASP A 238 -14.24 7.13 -0.49
N TRP A 239 -14.22 8.01 -1.50
CA TRP A 239 -12.99 8.43 -2.19
C TRP A 239 -12.67 9.90 -1.89
N GLY A 240 -11.51 10.18 -1.31
CA GLY A 240 -11.10 11.50 -0.88
C GLY A 240 -9.59 11.74 -0.95
N ALA A 241 -9.03 12.51 -0.02
CA ALA A 241 -7.62 12.92 0.01
C ALA A 241 -6.68 11.73 0.22
N ILE A 242 -7.04 10.78 1.07
CA ILE A 242 -6.22 9.59 1.33
C ILE A 242 -6.06 8.77 0.04
N GLU A 243 -7.17 8.46 -0.64
CA GLU A 243 -7.16 7.71 -1.89
C GLU A 243 -6.46 8.49 -3.01
N ALA A 244 -6.60 9.81 -3.04
CA ALA A 244 -5.90 10.67 -3.99
C ALA A 244 -4.39 10.68 -3.76
N HIS A 245 -3.96 10.74 -2.49
CA HIS A 245 -2.57 10.65 -2.09
C HIS A 245 -1.97 9.30 -2.49
N ARG A 246 -2.64 8.20 -2.16
CA ARG A 246 -2.24 6.85 -2.53
C ARG A 246 -2.10 6.67 -4.04
N LEU A 247 -3.06 7.16 -4.82
CA LEU A 247 -2.98 7.17 -6.28
C LEU A 247 -1.75 7.92 -6.81
N ALA A 248 -1.40 9.05 -6.18
CA ALA A 248 -0.21 9.82 -6.55
C ALA A 248 1.07 9.01 -6.30
N LEU A 249 1.21 8.37 -5.15
CA LEU A 249 2.34 7.50 -4.80
C LEU A 249 2.47 6.30 -5.75
N TYR A 250 1.35 5.65 -6.10
CA TYR A 250 1.37 4.54 -7.07
C TYR A 250 1.85 4.98 -8.45
N ARG A 251 1.45 6.15 -8.91
CA ARG A 251 1.91 6.71 -10.19
C ARG A 251 3.39 7.06 -10.17
N GLU A 252 3.89 7.59 -9.08
CA GLU A 252 5.32 7.86 -8.87
C GLU A 252 6.12 6.55 -8.89
N THR A 253 5.70 5.56 -8.09
CA THR A 253 6.31 4.22 -8.07
C THR A 253 6.34 3.59 -9.46
N LEU A 254 5.23 3.67 -10.21
CA LEU A 254 5.19 3.16 -11.59
C LEU A 254 6.19 3.90 -12.50
N GLY A 255 6.35 5.21 -12.32
CA GLY A 255 7.35 6.02 -13.01
C GLY A 255 8.77 5.54 -12.71
N LEU A 256 9.11 5.32 -11.44
CA LEU A 256 10.41 4.81 -11.01
C LEU A 256 10.69 3.41 -11.57
N LEU A 257 9.73 2.48 -11.49
CA LEU A 257 9.85 1.14 -12.05
C LEU A 257 10.16 1.14 -13.57
N ARG A 258 9.62 2.12 -14.29
CA ARG A 258 9.87 2.29 -15.75
C ARG A 258 11.23 2.86 -16.06
N THR A 259 11.71 3.83 -15.28
CA THR A 259 12.91 4.62 -15.61
C THR A 259 14.18 4.02 -15.06
N THR A 260 14.17 3.53 -13.82
CA THR A 260 15.37 3.04 -13.15
C THR A 260 15.56 1.53 -13.30
N GLY A 261 14.50 0.81 -13.57
CA GLY A 261 14.49 -0.65 -13.54
C GLY A 261 14.80 -1.24 -12.16
N THR A 262 14.88 -0.42 -11.12
CA THR A 262 15.09 -0.84 -9.73
C THR A 262 13.76 -1.34 -9.18
N LEU A 263 13.79 -2.46 -8.45
CA LEU A 263 12.66 -2.86 -7.64
C LEU A 263 12.52 -1.81 -6.52
N VAL A 264 11.48 -1.00 -6.61
CA VAL A 264 11.09 -0.10 -5.52
C VAL A 264 10.17 -0.92 -4.64
N LEU A 265 10.73 -1.53 -3.61
CA LEU A 265 9.96 -2.30 -2.62
C LEU A 265 9.53 -1.43 -1.44
N ASP A 266 10.26 -0.35 -1.17
CA ASP A 266 9.84 0.74 -0.26
C ASP A 266 8.74 1.55 -0.95
N GLY A 267 7.57 1.03 -0.95
CA GLY A 267 6.40 1.64 -1.56
C GLY A 267 5.22 0.72 -1.39
N PRO A 268 4.02 1.19 -1.71
CA PRO A 268 2.78 0.69 -1.18
C PRO A 268 2.68 -0.83 -1.19
N PRO A 269 2.26 -1.39 -0.05
CA PRO A 269 2.09 -2.81 0.10
C PRO A 269 0.95 -3.33 -0.78
N ARG A 270 0.92 -4.63 -0.89
CA ARG A 270 -0.05 -5.45 -1.60
C ARG A 270 -1.47 -4.90 -1.44
N VAL A 271 -2.17 -4.72 -2.54
CA VAL A 271 -3.61 -4.44 -2.57
C VAL A 271 -4.32 -5.40 -1.60
N ARG A 272 -4.62 -4.92 -0.40
CA ARG A 272 -5.57 -5.64 0.45
C ARG A 272 -6.94 -5.43 -0.19
N PRO A 273 -7.71 -6.50 -0.46
CA PRO A 273 -9.09 -6.31 -0.85
C PRO A 273 -9.75 -5.44 0.23
N ARG A 274 -10.31 -4.32 -0.18
CA ARG A 274 -11.07 -3.42 0.70
C ARG A 274 -12.04 -4.31 1.47
N ALA A 275 -11.91 -4.36 2.78
CA ALA A 275 -12.89 -5.03 3.60
C ALA A 275 -14.22 -4.33 3.29
N GLN A 276 -15.14 -5.04 2.62
CA GLN A 276 -16.51 -4.61 2.55
C GLN A 276 -16.96 -4.49 4.01
N THR A 277 -17.00 -3.27 4.51
CA THR A 277 -17.71 -2.98 5.75
C THR A 277 -19.15 -3.37 5.47
N ALA A 278 -19.49 -4.57 5.94
CA ALA A 278 -20.85 -5.08 5.95
C ALA A 278 -21.67 -4.11 6.83
N ARG A 279 -22.27 -3.11 6.21
CA ARG A 279 -23.43 -2.41 6.73
C ARG A 279 -24.67 -3.11 6.17
N ASP A 280 -24.83 -4.37 6.53
CA ASP A 280 -26.07 -5.12 6.32
C ASP A 280 -26.55 -5.58 7.69
N ASP A 281 -27.24 -4.68 8.41
CA ASP A 281 -28.30 -5.09 9.32
C ASP A 281 -29.45 -4.10 9.14
N PRO A 282 -30.56 -4.55 8.50
CA PRO A 282 -31.79 -3.79 8.55
C PRO A 282 -32.30 -3.79 10.02
N PRO A 283 -32.85 -2.67 10.51
CA PRO A 283 -33.43 -2.68 11.83
C PRO A 283 -34.57 -3.68 11.89
N GLU A 284 -34.45 -4.64 12.79
CA GLU A 284 -35.57 -5.51 13.16
C GLU A 284 -36.76 -4.64 13.60
N SER A 285 -37.82 -4.74 12.82
CA SER A 285 -39.13 -4.20 13.13
C SER A 285 -39.73 -4.96 14.31
N GLY A 286 -39.76 -4.35 15.50
CA GLY A 286 -40.54 -4.73 16.66
C GLY A 286 -41.51 -3.63 17.02
#